data_05fc7253fc237dfd107c9c6a867da02f
#
_entry.id   05fc7253fc237dfd107c9c6a867da02f
#
_cell.length_a   1.000
_cell.length_b   1.000
_cell.length_c   1.000
_cell.angle_alpha   90.00
_cell.angle_beta   90.00
_cell.angle_gamma   90.00
#
_symmetry.space_group_name_H-M   'P 1'
#
loop_
_entity.id
_entity.type
_entity.pdbx_description
1 polymer ?
#
loop_
_entity_poly.entity_id
_entity_poly.type
_entity_poly.pdbx_seq_one_letter_code
_entity_poly.pdbx_strand_id
1 'polypeptide(L)'
;GKYIYSRGCANGKRVQALCGAKNHMIIMPDADMDQAVDAAMGAAYGSAGERCMAISAVLAVGDDTADRFVEQLAPKVRALKIGQFDEPGVEMGPVITAESKARIEGYIDQGEKDGADVVVDGRGLKLQGYEDGFFVGGTLLDRVTPDMSVYRDEIFGPVLSVLRPQSYDEARQLVINHEYGNGTAIFT
;
A
#
# COMPACT_ATOMS: atom_id res chain seq x y z
N GLY A 1 17.16 -6.32 8.67
CA GLY A 1 18.39 -5.66 8.17
C GLY A 1 19.49 -5.68 9.19
N LYS A 2 19.36 -4.98 10.31
CA LYS A 2 20.43 -4.85 11.33
C LYS A 2 21.03 -6.18 11.78
N TYR A 3 20.22 -7.17 12.10
CA TYR A 3 20.69 -8.49 12.51
C TYR A 3 21.55 -9.17 11.43
N ILE A 4 21.05 -9.20 10.19
CA ILE A 4 21.76 -9.81 9.06
C ILE A 4 23.08 -9.08 8.81
N TYR A 5 23.06 -7.75 8.78
CA TYR A 5 24.24 -6.91 8.61
C TYR A 5 25.31 -7.19 9.67
N SER A 6 24.92 -7.08 10.94
CA SER A 6 25.84 -7.25 12.08
C SER A 6 26.45 -8.66 12.12
N ARG A 7 25.62 -9.70 11.88
CA ARG A 7 26.09 -11.08 11.88
C ARG A 7 27.02 -11.37 10.71
N GLY A 8 26.71 -10.85 9.52
CA GLY A 8 27.58 -11.01 8.36
C GLY A 8 28.93 -10.32 8.53
N CYS A 9 28.93 -9.06 8.99
CA CYS A 9 30.16 -8.31 9.26
C CYS A 9 31.01 -8.98 10.35
N ALA A 10 30.41 -9.49 11.43
CA ALA A 10 31.10 -10.22 12.49
C ALA A 10 31.78 -11.51 12.00
N ASN A 11 31.34 -12.06 10.87
CA ASN A 11 31.94 -13.23 10.22
C ASN A 11 32.82 -12.85 9.01
N GLY A 12 33.31 -11.61 8.93
CA GLY A 12 34.22 -11.14 7.89
C GLY A 12 33.62 -11.06 6.48
N LYS A 13 32.27 -10.99 6.38
CA LYS A 13 31.56 -10.87 5.10
C LYS A 13 31.30 -9.41 4.75
N ARG A 14 31.27 -9.11 3.45
CA ARG A 14 30.64 -7.86 2.97
C ARG A 14 29.14 -8.07 2.98
N VAL A 15 28.41 -7.16 3.60
CA VAL A 15 26.95 -7.23 3.70
C VAL A 15 26.33 -5.91 3.28
N GLN A 16 25.34 -6.00 2.41
CA GLN A 16 24.39 -4.93 2.13
C GLN A 16 23.00 -5.47 2.50
N ALA A 17 22.32 -4.82 3.43
CA ALA A 17 21.00 -5.19 3.87
C ALA A 17 20.03 -4.03 3.56
N LEU A 18 19.25 -4.19 2.49
CA LEU A 18 18.24 -3.24 2.03
C LEU A 18 16.88 -3.78 2.49
N CYS A 19 16.38 -3.24 3.58
CA CYS A 19 15.13 -3.67 4.21
C CYS A 19 14.27 -2.46 4.52
N GLY A 20 12.97 -2.60 4.23
CA GLY A 20 11.98 -1.54 4.32
C GLY A 20 11.87 -0.75 3.02
N ALA A 21 10.63 -0.53 2.57
CA ALA A 21 10.30 0.26 1.40
C ALA A 21 9.03 1.07 1.63
N LYS A 22 8.93 2.21 0.93
CA LYS A 22 7.70 2.97 0.76
C LYS A 22 7.66 3.45 -0.67
N ASN A 23 6.93 2.75 -1.51
CA ASN A 23 6.87 3.07 -2.93
C ASN A 23 5.74 4.05 -3.19
N HIS A 24 6.07 5.11 -3.91
CA HIS A 24 5.16 6.20 -4.18
C HIS A 24 4.71 6.21 -5.65
N MET A 25 3.46 6.56 -5.86
CA MET A 25 2.89 6.85 -7.17
C MET A 25 2.39 8.29 -7.17
N ILE A 26 3.01 9.16 -7.94
CA ILE A 26 2.57 10.54 -8.12
C ILE A 26 1.60 10.57 -9.30
N ILE A 27 0.42 11.16 -9.10
CA ILE A 27 -0.59 11.35 -10.15
C ILE A 27 -0.77 12.85 -10.35
N MET A 28 -0.43 13.31 -11.56
CA MET A 28 -0.58 14.72 -11.95
C MET A 28 -2.02 14.99 -12.45
N PRO A 29 -2.50 16.25 -12.43
CA PRO A 29 -3.86 16.58 -12.88
C PRO A 29 -4.17 16.23 -14.33
N ASP A 30 -3.14 16.19 -15.18
CA ASP A 30 -3.22 15.86 -16.61
C ASP A 30 -3.00 14.37 -16.93
N ALA A 31 -2.82 13.53 -15.90
CA ALA A 31 -2.65 12.10 -16.09
C ALA A 31 -3.90 11.43 -16.69
N ASP A 32 -3.66 10.40 -17.51
CA ASP A 32 -4.71 9.44 -17.88
C ASP A 32 -5.15 8.68 -16.62
N MET A 33 -6.32 9.06 -16.09
CA MET A 33 -6.81 8.55 -14.83
C MET A 33 -7.16 7.07 -14.89
N ASP A 34 -7.70 6.59 -16.01
CA ASP A 34 -8.04 5.18 -16.19
C ASP A 34 -6.77 4.32 -16.12
N GLN A 35 -5.71 4.75 -16.81
CA GLN A 35 -4.40 4.08 -16.75
C GLN A 35 -3.79 4.12 -15.35
N ALA A 36 -3.87 5.26 -14.67
CA ALA A 36 -3.35 5.41 -13.31
C ALA A 36 -4.08 4.48 -12.31
N VAL A 37 -5.40 4.41 -12.40
CA VAL A 37 -6.23 3.54 -11.54
C VAL A 37 -5.94 2.06 -11.80
N ASP A 38 -5.84 1.64 -13.06
CA ASP A 38 -5.55 0.24 -13.41
C ASP A 38 -4.14 -0.16 -12.97
N ALA A 39 -3.17 0.73 -13.13
CA ALA A 39 -1.81 0.52 -12.63
C ALA A 39 -1.77 0.41 -11.11
N ALA A 40 -2.50 1.27 -10.39
CA ALA A 40 -2.59 1.23 -8.93
C ALA A 40 -3.22 -0.07 -8.43
N MET A 41 -4.28 -0.58 -9.08
CA MET A 41 -4.89 -1.88 -8.74
C MET A 41 -3.87 -3.01 -8.75
N GLY A 42 -3.15 -3.17 -9.86
CA GLY A 42 -2.13 -4.22 -9.98
C GLY A 42 -0.93 -4.04 -9.07
N ALA A 43 -0.47 -2.79 -8.90
CA ALA A 43 0.74 -2.49 -8.16
C ALA A 43 0.54 -2.47 -6.63
N ALA A 44 -0.64 -2.07 -6.13
CA ALA A 44 -0.90 -1.99 -4.70
C ALA A 44 -1.47 -3.29 -4.12
N TYR A 45 -2.38 -3.95 -4.84
CA TYR A 45 -3.11 -5.10 -4.33
C TYR A 45 -2.61 -6.45 -4.86
N GLY A 46 -1.86 -6.47 -5.96
CA GLY A 46 -1.25 -7.69 -6.47
C GLY A 46 -0.39 -8.38 -5.41
N SER A 47 -0.51 -9.71 -5.28
CA SER A 47 0.13 -10.51 -4.23
C SER A 47 -0.18 -10.00 -2.81
N ALA A 48 -1.41 -9.54 -2.57
CA ALA A 48 -1.85 -8.96 -1.29
C ALA A 48 -0.94 -7.81 -0.78
N GLY A 49 -0.34 -7.04 -1.70
CA GLY A 49 0.59 -5.96 -1.35
C GLY A 49 1.91 -6.42 -0.73
N GLU A 50 2.18 -7.71 -0.69
CA GLU A 50 3.40 -8.30 -0.09
C GLU A 50 4.52 -8.45 -1.13
N ARG A 51 4.82 -7.35 -1.83
CA ARG A 51 5.96 -7.23 -2.76
C ARG A 51 6.80 -6.03 -2.38
N CYS A 52 8.13 -6.18 -2.44
CA CYS A 52 9.07 -5.07 -2.16
C CYS A 52 8.84 -3.84 -3.08
N MET A 53 8.27 -4.03 -4.27
CA MET A 53 7.94 -2.97 -5.23
C MET A 53 6.45 -2.61 -5.27
N ALA A 54 5.61 -3.16 -4.37
CA ALA A 54 4.21 -2.77 -4.30
C ALA A 54 4.07 -1.27 -4.02
N ILE A 55 3.17 -0.60 -4.73
CA ILE A 55 2.82 0.79 -4.42
C ILE A 55 2.05 0.82 -3.09
N SER A 56 2.50 1.62 -2.15
CA SER A 56 1.90 1.76 -0.82
C SER A 56 1.39 3.16 -0.52
N ALA A 57 1.82 4.16 -1.30
CA ALA A 57 1.35 5.53 -1.19
C ALA A 57 1.09 6.16 -2.56
N VAL A 58 -0.07 6.77 -2.73
CA VAL A 58 -0.42 7.62 -3.88
C VAL A 58 -0.37 9.07 -3.43
N LEU A 59 0.34 9.89 -4.20
CA LEU A 59 0.42 11.33 -4.04
C LEU A 59 -0.36 11.97 -5.21
N ALA A 60 -1.66 12.18 -5.03
CA ALA A 60 -2.52 12.77 -6.05
C ALA A 60 -2.45 14.30 -5.94
N VAL A 61 -1.93 14.96 -6.98
CA VAL A 61 -1.66 16.41 -6.96
C VAL A 61 -2.94 17.19 -7.19
N GLY A 62 -3.39 17.89 -6.14
CA GLY A 62 -4.64 18.64 -6.10
C GLY A 62 -5.85 17.80 -5.69
N ASP A 63 -6.79 18.42 -4.99
CA ASP A 63 -7.96 17.73 -4.45
C ASP A 63 -8.84 17.11 -5.54
N ASP A 64 -9.06 17.78 -6.68
CA ASP A 64 -9.82 17.24 -7.81
C ASP A 64 -9.22 15.96 -8.38
N THR A 65 -7.89 15.89 -8.46
CA THR A 65 -7.16 14.70 -8.92
C THR A 65 -7.35 13.54 -7.93
N ALA A 66 -7.23 13.84 -6.65
CA ALA A 66 -7.42 12.85 -5.58
C ALA A 66 -8.86 12.32 -5.55
N ASP A 67 -9.85 13.22 -5.66
CA ASP A 67 -11.27 12.84 -5.65
C ASP A 67 -11.58 11.90 -6.84
N ARG A 68 -11.16 12.26 -8.06
CA ARG A 68 -11.30 11.40 -9.25
C ARG A 68 -10.63 10.05 -9.08
N PHE A 69 -9.42 10.03 -8.56
CA PHE A 69 -8.68 8.79 -8.33
C PHE A 69 -9.40 7.89 -7.32
N VAL A 70 -9.78 8.42 -6.17
CA VAL A 70 -10.46 7.68 -5.10
C VAL A 70 -11.82 7.17 -5.59
N GLU A 71 -12.61 8.02 -6.28
CA GLU A 71 -13.92 7.65 -6.81
C GLU A 71 -13.84 6.48 -7.79
N GLN A 72 -12.83 6.46 -8.68
CA GLN A 72 -12.66 5.41 -9.67
C GLN A 72 -12.01 4.14 -9.09
N LEU A 73 -11.10 4.28 -8.13
CA LEU A 73 -10.39 3.14 -7.55
C LEU A 73 -11.24 2.37 -6.54
N ALA A 74 -11.99 3.05 -5.69
CA ALA A 74 -12.73 2.43 -4.58
C ALA A 74 -13.68 1.28 -5.03
N PRO A 75 -14.49 1.42 -6.10
CA PRO A 75 -15.33 0.32 -6.55
C PRO A 75 -14.52 -0.89 -7.05
N LYS A 76 -13.36 -0.68 -7.67
CA LYS A 76 -12.49 -1.77 -8.12
C LYS A 76 -11.89 -2.52 -6.93
N VAL A 77 -11.45 -1.81 -5.89
CA VAL A 77 -10.94 -2.42 -4.66
C VAL A 77 -12.01 -3.25 -3.95
N ARG A 78 -13.25 -2.73 -3.87
CA ARG A 78 -14.40 -3.48 -3.30
C ARG A 78 -14.75 -4.72 -4.10
N ALA A 79 -14.53 -4.70 -5.41
CA ALA A 79 -14.86 -5.80 -6.32
C ALA A 79 -13.77 -6.88 -6.40
N LEU A 80 -12.60 -6.68 -5.76
CA LEU A 80 -11.51 -7.65 -5.75
C LEU A 80 -12.00 -9.03 -5.31
N LYS A 81 -11.78 -10.03 -6.15
CA LYS A 81 -12.07 -11.42 -5.84
C LYS A 81 -10.92 -12.01 -5.03
N ILE A 82 -11.19 -12.20 -3.75
CA ILE A 82 -10.22 -12.72 -2.78
C ILE A 82 -10.55 -14.18 -2.50
N GLY A 83 -9.56 -15.06 -2.57
CA GLY A 83 -9.78 -16.49 -2.39
C GLY A 83 -8.50 -17.30 -2.51
N GLN A 84 -8.68 -18.60 -2.63
CA GLN A 84 -7.57 -19.53 -2.81
C GLN A 84 -7.00 -19.42 -4.22
N PHE A 85 -5.69 -19.60 -4.36
CA PHE A 85 -4.94 -19.34 -5.62
C PHE A 85 -5.38 -20.22 -6.81
N ASP A 86 -5.97 -21.38 -6.55
CA ASP A 86 -6.42 -22.32 -7.58
C ASP A 86 -7.92 -22.15 -7.94
N GLU A 87 -8.62 -21.24 -7.30
CA GLU A 87 -10.00 -20.92 -7.65
C GLU A 87 -10.07 -20.00 -8.87
N PRO A 88 -10.89 -20.33 -9.89
CA PRO A 88 -11.00 -19.53 -11.09
C PRO A 88 -11.48 -18.09 -10.81
N GLY A 89 -10.71 -17.12 -11.32
CA GLY A 89 -11.05 -15.71 -11.23
C GLY A 89 -10.67 -15.04 -9.91
N VAL A 90 -9.98 -15.72 -9.01
CA VAL A 90 -9.36 -15.08 -7.83
C VAL A 90 -8.22 -14.16 -8.28
N GLU A 91 -8.20 -12.96 -7.73
CA GLU A 91 -7.25 -11.88 -8.06
C GLU A 91 -6.25 -11.64 -6.92
N MET A 92 -6.63 -11.95 -5.68
CA MET A 92 -5.79 -11.76 -4.52
C MET A 92 -5.93 -12.93 -3.54
N GLY A 93 -4.79 -13.49 -3.13
CA GLY A 93 -4.70 -14.57 -2.15
C GLY A 93 -4.58 -14.06 -0.70
N PRO A 94 -4.29 -14.97 0.25
CA PRO A 94 -4.06 -14.61 1.64
C PRO A 94 -2.71 -13.90 1.83
N VAL A 95 -2.57 -13.19 2.96
CA VAL A 95 -1.26 -12.73 3.44
C VAL A 95 -0.47 -13.89 4.06
N ILE A 96 0.83 -13.68 4.28
CA ILE A 96 1.79 -14.76 4.57
C ILE A 96 1.56 -15.47 5.91
N THR A 97 1.14 -14.78 6.96
CA THR A 97 0.94 -15.34 8.31
C THR A 97 -0.18 -14.65 9.08
N ALA A 98 -0.62 -15.28 10.19
CA ALA A 98 -1.56 -14.68 11.13
C ALA A 98 -1.02 -13.38 11.75
N GLU A 99 0.28 -13.34 12.06
CA GLU A 99 0.94 -12.15 12.60
C GLU A 99 0.96 -11.01 11.58
N SER A 100 1.17 -11.33 10.29
CA SER A 100 1.07 -10.34 9.21
C SER A 100 -0.35 -9.78 9.12
N LYS A 101 -1.37 -10.64 9.16
CA LYS A 101 -2.78 -10.23 9.18
C LYS A 101 -3.07 -9.28 10.33
N ALA A 102 -2.75 -9.69 11.57
CA ALA A 102 -2.98 -8.87 12.76
C ALA A 102 -2.25 -7.51 12.71
N ARG A 103 -1.01 -7.50 12.19
CA ARG A 103 -0.24 -6.27 12.00
C ARG A 103 -0.87 -5.34 10.98
N ILE A 104 -1.30 -5.87 9.83
CA ILE A 104 -1.94 -5.09 8.75
C ILE A 104 -3.25 -4.47 9.26
N GLU A 105 -4.11 -5.28 9.88
CA GLU A 105 -5.37 -4.79 10.46
C GLU A 105 -5.12 -3.75 11.55
N GLY A 106 -4.07 -3.93 12.38
CA GLY A 106 -3.66 -2.95 13.38
C GLY A 106 -3.19 -1.60 12.79
N TYR A 107 -2.54 -1.61 11.63
CA TYR A 107 -2.20 -0.36 10.91
C TYR A 107 -3.45 0.35 10.38
N ILE A 108 -4.43 -0.39 9.87
CA ILE A 108 -5.70 0.19 9.42
C ILE A 108 -6.44 0.84 10.59
N ASP A 109 -6.51 0.13 11.73
CA ASP A 109 -7.09 0.64 12.98
C ASP A 109 -6.41 1.93 13.44
N GLN A 110 -5.07 1.97 13.35
CA GLN A 110 -4.30 3.15 13.75
C GLN A 110 -4.51 4.31 12.79
N GLY A 111 -4.52 4.05 11.47
CA GLY A 111 -4.77 5.08 10.45
C GLY A 111 -6.14 5.75 10.62
N GLU A 112 -7.17 4.95 10.90
CA GLU A 112 -8.52 5.46 11.20
C GLU A 112 -8.53 6.34 12.46
N LYS A 113 -7.85 5.91 13.53
CA LYS A 113 -7.72 6.68 14.77
C LYS A 113 -6.92 7.97 14.58
N ASP A 114 -5.93 7.96 13.71
CA ASP A 114 -5.10 9.12 13.38
C ASP A 114 -5.86 10.12 12.47
N GLY A 115 -7.04 9.75 11.96
CA GLY A 115 -7.93 10.61 11.17
C GLY A 115 -7.90 10.39 9.66
N ALA A 116 -7.34 9.29 9.19
CA ALA A 116 -7.49 8.89 7.79
C ALA A 116 -8.92 8.44 7.49
N ASP A 117 -9.42 8.79 6.31
CA ASP A 117 -10.73 8.31 5.83
C ASP A 117 -10.58 6.88 5.31
N VAL A 118 -11.25 5.92 5.95
CA VAL A 118 -11.31 4.53 5.49
C VAL A 118 -12.36 4.40 4.38
N VAL A 119 -11.95 4.60 3.13
CA VAL A 119 -12.85 4.58 1.96
C VAL A 119 -13.27 3.15 1.62
N VAL A 120 -12.34 2.22 1.69
CA VAL A 120 -12.60 0.77 1.58
C VAL A 120 -11.91 0.09 2.75
N ASP A 121 -12.66 -0.72 3.49
CA ASP A 121 -12.18 -1.45 4.67
C ASP A 121 -11.99 -2.93 4.36
N GLY A 122 -10.78 -3.41 4.45
CA GLY A 122 -10.42 -4.80 4.22
C GLY A 122 -10.36 -5.66 5.49
N ARG A 123 -10.59 -5.07 6.67
CA ARG A 123 -10.54 -5.76 7.95
C ARG A 123 -11.67 -6.78 8.10
N GLY A 124 -11.41 -7.83 8.86
CA GLY A 124 -12.43 -8.78 9.27
C GLY A 124 -12.99 -9.65 8.15
N LEU A 125 -12.33 -9.70 6.98
CA LEU A 125 -12.76 -10.57 5.88
C LEU A 125 -12.75 -12.03 6.33
N LYS A 126 -13.88 -12.73 6.09
CA LYS A 126 -14.02 -14.15 6.31
C LYS A 126 -14.49 -14.81 5.02
N LEU A 127 -13.76 -15.82 4.59
CA LEU A 127 -14.14 -16.64 3.43
C LEU A 127 -14.71 -17.96 3.90
N GLN A 128 -15.86 -18.33 3.33
CA GLN A 128 -16.51 -19.60 3.66
C GLN A 128 -15.61 -20.79 3.30
N GLY A 129 -15.38 -21.66 4.26
CA GLY A 129 -14.48 -22.82 4.11
C GLY A 129 -13.00 -22.53 4.36
N TYR A 130 -12.65 -21.26 4.63
CA TYR A 130 -11.28 -20.82 4.94
C TYR A 130 -11.25 -19.86 6.14
N GLU A 131 -12.08 -20.13 7.15
CA GLU A 131 -12.29 -19.26 8.31
C GLU A 131 -11.01 -19.01 9.11
N ASP A 132 -10.11 -19.99 9.13
CA ASP A 132 -8.79 -19.89 9.77
C ASP A 132 -7.68 -19.35 8.84
N GLY A 133 -8.04 -18.98 7.61
CA GLY A 133 -7.12 -18.43 6.61
C GLY A 133 -6.70 -16.98 6.92
N PHE A 134 -5.53 -16.60 6.44
CA PHE A 134 -4.95 -15.27 6.68
C PHE A 134 -5.39 -14.26 5.61
N PHE A 135 -6.68 -14.24 5.29
CA PHE A 135 -7.23 -13.34 4.28
C PHE A 135 -7.50 -11.96 4.88
N VAL A 136 -7.10 -10.93 4.13
CA VAL A 136 -7.38 -9.52 4.41
C VAL A 136 -7.90 -8.90 3.12
N GLY A 137 -8.94 -8.10 3.19
CA GLY A 137 -9.48 -7.37 2.05
C GLY A 137 -8.56 -6.24 1.57
N GLY A 138 -8.78 -5.76 0.36
CA GLY A 138 -8.14 -4.53 -0.10
C GLY A 138 -8.62 -3.34 0.73
N THR A 139 -7.68 -2.52 1.22
CA THR A 139 -8.00 -1.31 1.98
C THR A 139 -7.51 -0.08 1.22
N LEU A 140 -8.37 0.94 1.17
CA LEU A 140 -8.06 2.25 0.62
C LEU A 140 -8.26 3.30 1.70
N LEU A 141 -7.18 3.97 2.09
CA LEU A 141 -7.16 5.08 3.04
C LEU A 141 -6.97 6.39 2.27
N ASP A 142 -7.82 7.37 2.54
CA ASP A 142 -7.71 8.71 1.96
C ASP A 142 -7.37 9.75 3.04
N ARG A 143 -6.99 10.95 2.63
CA ARG A 143 -6.59 12.07 3.50
C ARG A 143 -5.49 11.69 4.50
N VAL A 144 -4.63 10.78 4.08
CA VAL A 144 -3.48 10.38 4.89
C VAL A 144 -2.47 11.53 4.94
N THR A 145 -1.91 11.78 6.12
CA THR A 145 -0.90 12.80 6.34
C THR A 145 0.48 12.19 6.58
N PRO A 146 1.58 12.95 6.40
CA PRO A 146 2.95 12.42 6.51
C PRO A 146 3.33 11.92 7.91
N ASP A 147 2.64 12.35 8.94
CA ASP A 147 2.88 11.97 10.35
C ASP A 147 2.16 10.69 10.77
N MET A 148 1.19 10.22 10.00
CA MET A 148 0.49 8.97 10.27
C MET A 148 1.37 7.74 10.07
N SER A 149 1.23 6.74 10.94
CA SER A 149 2.01 5.49 10.86
C SER A 149 1.76 4.73 9.56
N VAL A 150 0.54 4.78 9.03
CA VAL A 150 0.16 4.16 7.74
C VAL A 150 0.94 4.72 6.54
N TYR A 151 1.49 5.93 6.67
CA TYR A 151 2.40 6.51 5.66
C TYR A 151 3.87 6.24 6.01
N ARG A 152 4.29 6.47 7.27
CA ARG A 152 5.70 6.36 7.66
C ARG A 152 6.23 4.94 7.60
N ASP A 153 5.42 3.95 8.01
CA ASP A 153 5.89 2.59 8.18
C ASP A 153 5.57 1.71 6.97
N GLU A 154 6.38 0.69 6.72
CA GLU A 154 6.10 -0.34 5.74
C GLU A 154 5.03 -1.29 6.29
N ILE A 155 3.81 -1.24 5.75
CA ILE A 155 2.70 -2.12 6.16
C ILE A 155 2.91 -3.54 5.63
N PHE A 156 3.34 -3.68 4.38
CA PHE A 156 3.52 -4.94 3.67
C PHE A 156 2.23 -5.78 3.65
N GLY A 157 1.19 -5.19 3.10
CA GLY A 157 -0.17 -5.73 3.01
C GLY A 157 -1.01 -4.97 1.97
N PRO A 158 -2.27 -5.38 1.73
CA PRO A 158 -3.13 -4.81 0.71
C PRO A 158 -3.78 -3.48 1.17
N VAL A 159 -2.94 -2.52 1.55
CA VAL A 159 -3.34 -1.21 2.07
C VAL A 159 -2.69 -0.11 1.24
N LEU A 160 -3.50 0.72 0.61
CA LEU A 160 -3.05 1.88 -0.16
C LEU A 160 -3.45 3.16 0.57
N SER A 161 -2.46 4.04 0.79
CA SER A 161 -2.64 5.36 1.40
C SER A 161 -2.64 6.46 0.34
N VAL A 162 -3.64 7.33 0.34
CA VAL A 162 -3.73 8.49 -0.56
C VAL A 162 -3.44 9.76 0.21
N LEU A 163 -2.44 10.51 -0.26
CA LEU A 163 -2.08 11.85 0.21
C LEU A 163 -2.42 12.87 -0.88
N ARG A 164 -2.71 14.10 -0.49
CA ARG A 164 -3.23 15.15 -1.36
C ARG A 164 -2.29 16.39 -1.41
N PRO A 165 -1.06 16.26 -1.94
CA PRO A 165 -0.18 17.41 -2.12
C PRO A 165 -0.81 18.40 -3.11
N GLN A 166 -0.62 19.70 -2.89
CA GLN A 166 -1.21 20.76 -3.73
C GLN A 166 -0.34 21.10 -4.95
N SER A 167 0.88 20.59 -5.01
CA SER A 167 1.79 20.79 -6.13
C SER A 167 2.73 19.61 -6.36
N TYR A 168 3.30 19.52 -7.55
CA TYR A 168 4.35 18.54 -7.85
C TYR A 168 5.55 18.67 -6.90
N ASP A 169 5.95 19.90 -6.59
CA ASP A 169 7.09 20.13 -5.68
C ASP A 169 6.80 19.59 -4.28
N GLU A 170 5.59 19.75 -3.77
CA GLU A 170 5.17 19.16 -2.50
C GLU A 170 5.19 17.62 -2.56
N ALA A 171 4.61 17.02 -3.60
CA ALA A 171 4.64 15.59 -3.82
C ALA A 171 6.07 15.05 -3.87
N ARG A 172 6.95 15.74 -4.61
CA ARG A 172 8.38 15.42 -4.71
C ARG A 172 9.09 15.49 -3.36
N GLN A 173 8.79 16.52 -2.55
CA GLN A 173 9.38 16.63 -1.21
C GLN A 173 8.93 15.52 -0.27
N LEU A 174 7.68 15.07 -0.34
CA LEU A 174 7.20 13.91 0.43
C LEU A 174 8.02 12.65 0.09
N VAL A 175 8.28 12.40 -1.19
CA VAL A 175 9.11 11.26 -1.62
C VAL A 175 10.54 11.38 -1.13
N ILE A 176 11.18 12.56 -1.30
CA ILE A 176 12.59 12.78 -0.94
C ILE A 176 12.81 12.68 0.57
N ASN A 177 11.88 13.19 1.37
CA ASN A 177 12.01 13.25 2.83
C ASN A 177 11.58 11.96 3.53
N HIS A 178 11.04 10.99 2.80
CA HIS A 178 10.65 9.71 3.39
C HIS A 178 11.88 8.89 3.81
N GLU A 179 11.83 8.25 4.98
CA GLU A 179 12.91 7.40 5.48
C GLU A 179 13.23 6.23 4.55
N TYR A 180 12.18 5.66 3.92
CA TYR A 180 12.33 4.56 2.96
C TYR A 180 12.21 5.06 1.53
N GLY A 181 12.94 4.39 0.63
CA GLY A 181 12.84 4.56 -0.81
C GLY A 181 12.42 3.26 -1.49
N ASN A 182 12.94 3.00 -2.63
CA ASN A 182 12.91 1.85 -3.51
C ASN A 182 12.31 2.19 -4.89
N GLY A 183 11.02 2.48 -5.01
CA GLY A 183 10.40 2.80 -6.29
C GLY A 183 9.50 4.04 -6.23
N THR A 184 9.50 4.81 -7.33
CA THR A 184 8.58 5.92 -7.54
C THR A 184 8.14 5.92 -9.00
N ALA A 185 6.83 6.03 -9.24
CA ALA A 185 6.24 6.22 -10.56
C ALA A 185 5.55 7.58 -10.63
N ILE A 186 5.53 8.19 -11.82
CA ILE A 186 4.83 9.45 -12.08
C ILE A 186 3.91 9.23 -13.29
N PHE A 187 2.65 9.59 -13.13
CA PHE A 187 1.63 9.61 -14.18
C PHE A 187 1.29 11.06 -14.53
N THR A 188 1.49 11.39 -15.80
CA THR A 188 1.29 12.72 -16.39
C THR A 188 0.95 12.58 -17.87
#